data_d49ac37869851dba9d57ff1bee871531
#
_entry.id   d49ac37869851dba9d57ff1bee871531
#
_cell.length_a   1.000
_cell.length_b   1.000
_cell.length_c   1.000
_cell.angle_alpha   90.00
_cell.angle_beta   90.00
_cell.angle_gamma   90.00
#
_symmetry.space_group_name_H-M   'P 1'
#
loop_
_entity.id
_entity.type
_entity.pdbx_description
1 polymer ?
#
loop_
_entity_poly.entity_id
_entity_poly.type
_entity_poly.pdbx_seq_one_letter_code
_entity_poly.pdbx_strand_id
1 'polypeptide(L)'
;EQLQQDIEKEREQERQRIDFFTAVSHELKTPVAIMKGELEGMIYKVGEYKNRDMYLRHCLKTAGDMEHIVKEILSAARMGGSDFQLVRSDLNISQMLQKVCRENSGRIEDKEMELNIEIQPEFHYEGDGRLIEKVFSNVISNAAAYSPTGAAITVSLQNGVFSVENSGVHIAEEDLKQIFIPFYRVDKSRNRNSGGSGLGLYITKMILDHHGISYKMENTEKGVRFTAIFPKAEQPSVCE
;
A
#
# COMPACT_ATOMS: atom_id res chain seq x y z
N GLU A 1 -0.44 -25.51 28.41
CA GLU A 1 0.31 -24.38 27.82
C GLU A 1 -0.08 -24.16 26.35
N GLN A 2 -0.03 -25.22 25.50
CA GLN A 2 -0.40 -25.08 24.06
C GLN A 2 -1.81 -24.54 23.87
N LEU A 3 -2.81 -25.09 24.56
CA LEU A 3 -4.20 -24.67 24.45
C LEU A 3 -4.40 -23.18 24.88
N GLN A 4 -3.65 -22.72 25.87
CA GLN A 4 -3.72 -21.31 26.29
C GLN A 4 -3.12 -20.39 25.23
N GLN A 5 -2.02 -20.78 24.60
CA GLN A 5 -1.40 -20.02 23.51
C GLN A 5 -2.33 -19.96 22.28
N ASP A 6 -3.00 -21.05 21.96
CA ASP A 6 -3.95 -21.10 20.84
C ASP A 6 -5.16 -20.18 21.09
N ILE A 7 -5.71 -20.19 22.31
CA ILE A 7 -6.81 -19.30 22.71
C ILE A 7 -6.38 -17.81 22.67
N GLU A 8 -5.18 -17.50 23.15
CA GLU A 8 -4.64 -16.14 23.15
C GLU A 8 -4.47 -15.63 21.71
N LYS A 9 -3.94 -16.48 20.82
CA LYS A 9 -3.78 -16.18 19.40
C LYS A 9 -5.12 -15.95 18.70
N GLU A 10 -6.14 -16.77 18.99
CA GLU A 10 -7.47 -16.64 18.43
C GLU A 10 -8.15 -15.33 18.89
N ARG A 11 -8.02 -14.98 20.17
CA ARG A 11 -8.51 -13.72 20.72
C ARG A 11 -7.84 -12.50 20.07
N GLU A 12 -6.53 -12.56 19.86
CA GLU A 12 -5.80 -11.47 19.22
C GLU A 12 -6.23 -11.30 17.75
N GLN A 13 -6.43 -12.39 17.02
CA GLN A 13 -6.94 -12.35 15.65
C GLN A 13 -8.35 -11.75 15.58
N GLU A 14 -9.24 -12.15 16.48
CA GLU A 14 -10.61 -11.60 16.53
C GLU A 14 -10.60 -10.12 16.90
N ARG A 15 -9.75 -9.69 17.82
CA ARG A 15 -9.57 -8.28 18.17
C ARG A 15 -9.09 -7.46 16.98
N GLN A 16 -8.05 -7.93 16.27
CA GLN A 16 -7.53 -7.27 15.06
C GLN A 16 -8.61 -7.15 13.98
N ARG A 17 -9.47 -8.18 13.85
CA ARG A 17 -10.59 -8.17 12.92
C ARG A 17 -11.64 -7.11 13.30
N ILE A 18 -12.00 -7.01 14.58
CA ILE A 18 -12.93 -5.98 15.08
C ILE A 18 -12.37 -4.58 14.86
N ASP A 19 -11.09 -4.37 15.21
CA ASP A 19 -10.40 -3.09 15.02
C ASP A 19 -10.35 -2.69 13.53
N PHE A 20 -10.09 -3.65 12.64
CA PHE A 20 -10.14 -3.44 11.20
C PHE A 20 -11.52 -2.96 10.72
N PHE A 21 -12.61 -3.66 11.08
CA PHE A 21 -13.96 -3.28 10.64
C PHE A 21 -14.43 -1.97 11.27
N THR A 22 -13.98 -1.67 12.47
CA THR A 22 -14.24 -0.38 13.13
C THR A 22 -13.57 0.76 12.35
N ALA A 23 -12.30 0.60 11.99
CA ALA A 23 -11.56 1.57 11.19
C ALA A 23 -12.17 1.73 9.78
N VAL A 24 -12.57 0.63 9.12
CA VAL A 24 -13.32 0.66 7.84
C VAL A 24 -14.56 1.54 7.95
N SER A 25 -15.35 1.33 9.00
CA SER A 25 -16.59 2.08 9.21
C SER A 25 -16.34 3.59 9.35
N HIS A 26 -15.28 3.97 10.05
CA HIS A 26 -14.88 5.36 10.21
C HIS A 26 -14.40 5.99 8.89
N GLU A 27 -13.54 5.29 8.14
CA GLU A 27 -12.98 5.81 6.90
C GLU A 27 -14.01 5.91 5.77
N LEU A 28 -15.04 5.07 5.75
CA LEU A 28 -16.15 5.18 4.80
C LEU A 28 -17.17 6.26 5.19
N LYS A 29 -17.39 6.50 6.48
CA LYS A 29 -18.35 7.49 6.94
C LYS A 29 -17.96 8.93 6.57
N THR A 30 -16.67 9.24 6.62
CA THR A 30 -16.16 10.60 6.33
C THR A 30 -16.45 11.06 4.89
N PRO A 31 -16.04 10.33 3.82
CA PRO A 31 -16.33 10.74 2.45
C PRO A 31 -17.83 10.77 2.14
N VAL A 32 -18.62 9.85 2.71
CA VAL A 32 -20.09 9.87 2.59
C VAL A 32 -20.67 11.17 3.16
N ALA A 33 -20.21 11.57 4.35
CA ALA A 33 -20.68 12.81 5.00
C ALA A 33 -20.30 14.05 4.18
N ILE A 34 -19.08 14.08 3.60
CA ILE A 34 -18.62 15.17 2.73
C ILE A 34 -19.52 15.27 1.47
N MET A 35 -19.69 14.16 0.74
CA MET A 35 -20.53 14.15 -0.46
C MET A 35 -21.96 14.54 -0.14
N LYS A 36 -22.53 14.05 0.96
CA LYS A 36 -23.86 14.42 1.40
C LYS A 36 -23.97 15.91 1.67
N GLY A 37 -23.03 16.50 2.39
CA GLY A 37 -23.03 17.94 2.69
C GLY A 37 -22.90 18.80 1.43
N GLU A 38 -22.06 18.41 0.46
CA GLU A 38 -21.91 19.10 -0.81
C GLU A 38 -23.18 19.01 -1.65
N LEU A 39 -23.83 17.85 -1.71
CA LEU A 39 -25.10 17.65 -2.42
C LEU A 39 -26.22 18.48 -1.77
N GLU A 40 -26.34 18.48 -0.45
CA GLU A 40 -27.31 19.30 0.30
C GLU A 40 -27.05 20.80 0.05
N GLY A 41 -25.79 21.25 0.12
CA GLY A 41 -25.39 22.61 -0.17
C GLY A 41 -25.79 23.05 -1.58
N MET A 42 -25.61 22.19 -2.59
CA MET A 42 -26.03 22.44 -3.97
C MET A 42 -27.58 22.48 -4.15
N ILE A 43 -28.29 21.58 -3.45
CA ILE A 43 -29.75 21.51 -3.48
C ILE A 43 -30.36 22.83 -2.91
N TYR A 44 -29.88 23.21 -1.72
CA TYR A 44 -30.37 24.39 -1.02
C TYR A 44 -29.76 25.74 -1.49
N LYS A 45 -28.79 25.68 -2.42
CA LYS A 45 -28.07 26.83 -2.98
C LYS A 45 -27.40 27.71 -1.91
N VAL A 46 -26.86 27.12 -0.88
CA VAL A 46 -26.22 27.78 0.27
C VAL A 46 -24.78 28.16 -0.05
N GLY A 47 -24.40 29.42 0.24
CA GLY A 47 -22.99 29.86 0.22
C GLY A 47 -22.25 29.62 -1.10
N GLU A 48 -21.07 29.01 -1.03
CA GLU A 48 -20.17 28.74 -2.15
C GLU A 48 -20.66 27.60 -3.07
N TYR A 49 -21.61 26.77 -2.64
CA TYR A 49 -22.13 25.62 -3.39
C TYR A 49 -22.95 26.01 -4.63
N LYS A 50 -23.00 27.31 -4.99
CA LYS A 50 -23.61 27.80 -6.22
C LYS A 50 -22.90 27.33 -7.49
N ASN A 51 -21.58 27.06 -7.42
CA ASN A 51 -20.81 26.43 -8.50
C ASN A 51 -21.03 24.93 -8.54
N ARG A 52 -22.19 24.50 -9.03
CA ARG A 52 -22.60 23.09 -9.05
C ARG A 52 -21.61 22.17 -9.78
N ASP A 53 -21.07 22.61 -10.91
CA ASP A 53 -20.18 21.78 -11.73
C ASP A 53 -18.88 21.47 -11.01
N MET A 54 -18.36 22.39 -10.22
CA MET A 54 -17.16 22.16 -9.39
C MET A 54 -17.44 21.10 -8.32
N TYR A 55 -18.52 21.25 -7.56
CA TYR A 55 -18.86 20.33 -6.48
C TYR A 55 -19.32 18.96 -6.98
N LEU A 56 -19.99 18.87 -8.14
CA LEU A 56 -20.30 17.58 -8.78
C LEU A 56 -19.04 16.83 -9.17
N ARG A 57 -18.01 17.51 -9.71
CA ARG A 57 -16.70 16.88 -9.99
C ARG A 57 -16.02 16.43 -8.70
N HIS A 58 -16.12 17.20 -7.62
CA HIS A 58 -15.58 16.82 -6.33
C HIS A 58 -16.30 15.59 -5.74
N CYS A 59 -17.63 15.56 -5.76
CA CYS A 59 -18.42 14.39 -5.41
C CYS A 59 -18.03 13.15 -6.24
N LEU A 60 -17.86 13.31 -7.56
CA LEU A 60 -17.46 12.21 -8.44
C LEU A 60 -16.06 11.68 -8.09
N LYS A 61 -15.11 12.56 -7.82
CA LYS A 61 -13.77 12.18 -7.34
C LYS A 61 -13.86 11.41 -6.01
N THR A 62 -14.62 11.95 -5.04
CA THR A 62 -14.80 11.31 -3.73
C THR A 62 -15.45 9.93 -3.85
N ALA A 63 -16.42 9.76 -4.77
CA ALA A 63 -17.00 8.45 -5.06
C ALA A 63 -15.98 7.47 -5.64
N GLY A 64 -15.09 7.92 -6.53
CA GLY A 64 -13.98 7.11 -7.05
C GLY A 64 -12.97 6.69 -5.97
N ASP A 65 -12.63 7.61 -5.06
CA ASP A 65 -11.76 7.30 -3.91
C ASP A 65 -12.41 6.24 -3.00
N MET A 66 -13.73 6.34 -2.76
CA MET A 66 -14.48 5.31 -2.02
C MET A 66 -14.49 3.95 -2.72
N GLU A 67 -14.70 3.93 -4.04
CA GLU A 67 -14.65 2.68 -4.81
C GLU A 67 -13.29 1.99 -4.65
N HIS A 68 -12.20 2.77 -4.67
CA HIS A 68 -10.84 2.25 -4.43
C HIS A 68 -10.71 1.65 -3.02
N ILE A 69 -11.15 2.38 -1.99
CA ILE A 69 -11.13 1.89 -0.59
C ILE A 69 -11.91 0.57 -0.46
N VAL A 70 -13.11 0.48 -1.03
CA VAL A 70 -13.93 -0.74 -1.00
C VAL A 70 -13.20 -1.92 -1.67
N LYS A 71 -12.55 -1.71 -2.83
CA LYS A 71 -11.74 -2.74 -3.50
C LYS A 71 -10.57 -3.21 -2.63
N GLU A 72 -9.92 -2.30 -1.92
CA GLU A 72 -8.83 -2.65 -0.99
C GLU A 72 -9.33 -3.44 0.22
N ILE A 73 -10.46 -3.02 0.81
CA ILE A 73 -11.11 -3.76 1.92
C ILE A 73 -11.48 -5.19 1.49
N LEU A 74 -12.09 -5.35 0.32
CA LEU A 74 -12.46 -6.66 -0.20
C LEU A 74 -11.23 -7.54 -0.47
N SER A 75 -10.13 -6.95 -0.96
CA SER A 75 -8.86 -7.64 -1.14
C SER A 75 -8.28 -8.11 0.19
N ALA A 76 -8.23 -7.25 1.21
CA ALA A 76 -7.77 -7.59 2.54
C ALA A 76 -8.65 -8.66 3.20
N ALA A 77 -9.98 -8.53 3.11
CA ALA A 77 -10.92 -9.49 3.67
C ALA A 77 -10.78 -10.89 3.04
N ARG A 78 -10.54 -10.97 1.73
CA ARG A 78 -10.29 -12.25 1.04
C ARG A 78 -9.00 -12.89 1.53
N MET A 79 -7.91 -12.14 1.66
CA MET A 79 -6.63 -12.64 2.16
C MET A 79 -6.68 -13.05 3.63
N GLY A 80 -7.54 -12.42 4.45
CA GLY A 80 -7.77 -12.81 5.84
C GLY A 80 -8.66 -14.04 6.04
N GLY A 81 -9.25 -14.60 4.97
CA GLY A 81 -10.08 -15.80 5.03
C GLY A 81 -9.26 -17.08 5.20
N SER A 82 -9.81 -18.08 5.91
CA SER A 82 -9.18 -19.39 6.12
C SER A 82 -8.93 -20.17 4.83
N ASP A 83 -9.73 -19.91 3.80
CA ASP A 83 -9.67 -20.62 2.52
C ASP A 83 -8.84 -19.91 1.46
N PHE A 84 -8.13 -18.83 1.87
CA PHE A 84 -7.29 -18.08 0.94
C PHE A 84 -6.06 -18.91 0.52
N GLN A 85 -5.89 -19.07 -0.79
CA GLN A 85 -4.75 -19.77 -1.38
C GLN A 85 -4.09 -18.89 -2.44
N LEU A 86 -2.76 -18.89 -2.43
CA LEU A 86 -1.95 -18.24 -3.47
C LEU A 86 -2.03 -19.03 -4.78
N VAL A 87 -2.27 -18.33 -5.88
CA VAL A 87 -2.14 -18.90 -7.24
C VAL A 87 -0.68 -18.71 -7.67
N ARG A 88 0.17 -19.68 -7.31
CA ARG A 88 1.61 -19.62 -7.58
C ARG A 88 1.94 -19.94 -9.02
N SER A 89 2.88 -19.20 -9.58
CA SER A 89 3.51 -19.44 -10.87
C SER A 89 4.95 -18.93 -10.84
N ASP A 90 5.79 -19.38 -11.79
CA ASP A 90 7.11 -18.80 -12.00
C ASP A 90 6.99 -17.39 -12.55
N LEU A 91 7.56 -16.41 -11.84
CA LEU A 91 7.47 -14.99 -12.14
C LEU A 91 8.85 -14.41 -12.43
N ASN A 92 9.00 -13.73 -13.56
CA ASN A 92 10.15 -12.87 -13.77
C ASN A 92 9.94 -11.53 -13.04
N ILE A 93 10.45 -11.46 -11.83
CA ILE A 93 10.31 -10.30 -10.93
C ILE A 93 10.98 -9.07 -11.51
N SER A 94 12.12 -9.23 -12.18
CA SER A 94 12.84 -8.12 -12.83
C SER A 94 11.99 -7.42 -13.88
N GLN A 95 11.35 -8.18 -14.77
CA GLN A 95 10.46 -7.63 -15.80
C GLN A 95 9.21 -7.00 -15.21
N MET A 96 8.61 -7.65 -14.20
CA MET A 96 7.43 -7.15 -13.53
C MET A 96 7.73 -5.81 -12.83
N LEU A 97 8.83 -5.71 -12.10
CA LEU A 97 9.22 -4.48 -11.42
C LEU A 97 9.52 -3.34 -12.40
N GLN A 98 10.22 -3.63 -13.51
CA GLN A 98 10.45 -2.65 -14.58
C GLN A 98 9.14 -2.13 -15.19
N LYS A 99 8.14 -3.01 -15.38
CA LYS A 99 6.80 -2.62 -15.85
C LYS A 99 6.15 -1.64 -14.86
N VAL A 100 6.13 -1.98 -13.57
CA VAL A 100 5.52 -1.13 -12.52
C VAL A 100 6.24 0.22 -12.40
N CYS A 101 7.58 0.25 -12.53
CA CYS A 101 8.33 1.52 -12.56
C CYS A 101 7.88 2.41 -13.72
N ARG A 102 7.73 1.86 -14.94
CA ARG A 102 7.23 2.62 -16.11
C ARG A 102 5.81 3.14 -15.91
N GLU A 103 4.92 2.36 -15.31
CA GLU A 103 3.53 2.76 -15.05
C GLU A 103 3.44 3.90 -14.03
N ASN A 104 4.42 4.05 -13.14
CA ASN A 104 4.46 5.11 -12.13
C ASN A 104 5.32 6.31 -12.54
N SER A 105 6.10 6.26 -13.65
CA SER A 105 7.03 7.32 -14.03
C SER A 105 6.35 8.67 -14.23
N GLY A 106 5.19 8.72 -14.87
CA GLY A 106 4.47 9.97 -15.10
C GLY A 106 4.12 10.73 -13.81
N ARG A 107 3.70 10.03 -12.74
CA ARG A 107 3.43 10.65 -11.44
C ARG A 107 4.68 11.17 -10.75
N ILE A 108 5.81 10.52 -11.00
CA ILE A 108 7.11 10.91 -10.45
C ILE A 108 7.61 12.15 -11.18
N GLU A 109 7.50 12.16 -12.51
CA GLU A 109 7.85 13.28 -13.39
C GLU A 109 6.98 14.52 -13.11
N ASP A 110 5.68 14.36 -12.90
CA ASP A 110 4.74 15.46 -12.57
C ASP A 110 5.13 16.21 -11.29
N LYS A 111 5.88 15.58 -10.39
CA LYS A 111 6.44 16.18 -9.17
C LYS A 111 7.91 16.59 -9.30
N GLU A 112 8.46 16.58 -10.51
CA GLU A 112 9.87 16.91 -10.77
C GLU A 112 10.83 16.02 -9.97
N MET A 113 10.44 14.79 -9.63
CA MET A 113 11.26 13.84 -8.87
C MET A 113 12.13 13.02 -9.81
N GLU A 114 13.29 12.60 -9.31
CA GLU A 114 14.24 11.73 -10.01
C GLU A 114 13.93 10.26 -9.69
N LEU A 115 13.76 9.41 -10.73
CA LEU A 115 13.58 7.96 -10.58
C LEU A 115 14.83 7.21 -11.00
N ASN A 116 15.53 6.62 -10.04
CA ASN A 116 16.69 5.78 -10.23
C ASN A 116 16.30 4.29 -10.18
N ILE A 117 16.63 3.51 -11.22
CA ILE A 117 16.25 2.10 -11.35
C ILE A 117 17.51 1.23 -11.44
N GLU A 118 17.69 0.36 -10.42
CA GLU A 118 18.83 -0.54 -10.28
C GLU A 118 18.33 -1.99 -10.19
N ILE A 119 17.83 -2.53 -11.29
CA ILE A 119 17.21 -3.86 -11.33
C ILE A 119 18.17 -4.82 -12.06
N GLN A 120 18.54 -5.92 -11.37
CA GLN A 120 19.30 -7.00 -12.03
C GLN A 120 18.52 -7.58 -13.23
N PRO A 121 19.21 -8.02 -14.28
CA PRO A 121 18.56 -8.39 -15.56
C PRO A 121 17.49 -9.46 -15.41
N GLU A 122 17.71 -10.44 -14.55
CA GLU A 122 16.83 -11.59 -14.43
C GLU A 122 16.81 -12.09 -12.97
N PHE A 123 15.60 -12.14 -12.40
CA PHE A 123 15.35 -12.74 -11.10
C PHE A 123 13.97 -13.37 -11.12
N HIS A 124 13.93 -14.68 -10.85
CA HIS A 124 12.70 -15.48 -10.83
C HIS A 124 12.28 -15.81 -9.40
N TYR A 125 10.98 -15.88 -9.20
CA TYR A 125 10.37 -16.25 -7.91
C TYR A 125 9.02 -16.95 -8.14
N GLU A 126 8.75 -18.00 -7.39
CA GLU A 126 7.46 -18.71 -7.43
C GLU A 126 6.44 -18.06 -6.49
N GLY A 127 5.44 -17.37 -7.06
CA GLY A 127 4.45 -16.62 -6.29
C GLY A 127 3.20 -16.27 -7.07
N ASP A 128 2.28 -15.55 -6.43
CA ASP A 128 1.09 -14.99 -7.09
C ASP A 128 1.44 -13.64 -7.74
N GLY A 129 1.50 -13.63 -9.07
CA GLY A 129 1.97 -12.47 -9.84
C GLY A 129 1.12 -11.22 -9.62
N ARG A 130 -0.20 -11.36 -9.49
CA ARG A 130 -1.10 -10.20 -9.27
C ARG A 130 -0.85 -9.56 -7.91
N LEU A 131 -0.59 -10.38 -6.89
CA LEU A 131 -0.33 -9.91 -5.55
C LEU A 131 1.07 -9.28 -5.42
N ILE A 132 2.09 -9.90 -6.02
CA ILE A 132 3.46 -9.32 -6.03
C ILE A 132 3.49 -7.99 -6.81
N GLU A 133 2.81 -7.91 -7.97
CA GLU A 133 2.68 -6.65 -8.72
C GLU A 133 1.99 -5.55 -7.87
N LYS A 134 0.98 -5.93 -7.07
CA LYS A 134 0.32 -5.02 -6.13
C LYS A 134 1.27 -4.50 -5.05
N VAL A 135 2.16 -5.35 -4.52
CA VAL A 135 3.21 -4.93 -3.57
C VAL A 135 4.09 -3.84 -4.19
N PHE A 136 4.62 -4.09 -5.39
CA PHE A 136 5.48 -3.12 -6.07
C PHE A 136 4.76 -1.80 -6.33
N SER A 137 3.54 -1.87 -6.86
CA SER A 137 2.71 -0.69 -7.12
C SER A 137 2.43 0.11 -5.85
N ASN A 138 2.06 -0.56 -4.75
CA ASN A 138 1.78 0.12 -3.48
C ASN A 138 3.02 0.82 -2.92
N VAL A 139 4.18 0.14 -2.92
CA VAL A 139 5.41 0.70 -2.34
C VAL A 139 5.94 1.87 -3.19
N ILE A 140 5.98 1.73 -4.52
CA ILE A 140 6.46 2.78 -5.42
C ILE A 140 5.50 3.98 -5.42
N SER A 141 4.18 3.74 -5.46
CA SER A 141 3.20 4.83 -5.39
C SER A 141 3.22 5.56 -4.04
N ASN A 142 3.47 4.86 -2.93
CA ASN A 142 3.68 5.48 -1.63
C ASN A 142 4.93 6.37 -1.61
N ALA A 143 6.06 5.86 -2.13
CA ALA A 143 7.27 6.66 -2.26
C ALA A 143 7.01 7.95 -3.04
N ALA A 144 6.32 7.85 -4.20
CA ALA A 144 5.95 9.01 -5.01
C ALA A 144 4.95 9.96 -4.30
N ALA A 145 3.99 9.42 -3.54
CA ALA A 145 2.97 10.23 -2.86
C ALA A 145 3.56 11.06 -1.72
N TYR A 146 4.44 10.47 -0.92
CA TYR A 146 4.96 11.06 0.32
C TYR A 146 6.29 11.79 0.17
N SER A 147 6.96 11.70 -0.97
CA SER A 147 8.17 12.47 -1.25
C SER A 147 7.86 13.93 -1.59
N PRO A 148 8.69 14.88 -1.17
CA PRO A 148 8.61 16.27 -1.61
C PRO A 148 8.96 16.40 -3.10
N THR A 149 8.55 17.51 -3.72
CA THR A 149 8.96 17.89 -5.08
C THR A 149 10.49 17.92 -5.18
N GLY A 150 11.05 17.40 -6.26
CA GLY A 150 12.50 17.36 -6.49
C GLY A 150 13.25 16.26 -5.72
N ALA A 151 12.54 15.38 -4.98
CA ALA A 151 13.16 14.25 -4.30
C ALA A 151 13.65 13.17 -5.28
N ALA A 152 14.59 12.34 -4.84
CA ALA A 152 14.98 11.13 -5.56
C ALA A 152 14.27 9.88 -5.00
N ILE A 153 13.80 9.02 -5.91
CA ILE A 153 13.27 7.70 -5.60
C ILE A 153 14.19 6.68 -6.26
N THR A 154 14.78 5.79 -5.46
CA THR A 154 15.62 4.70 -5.95
C THR A 154 14.89 3.37 -5.78
N VAL A 155 14.67 2.66 -6.89
CA VAL A 155 14.08 1.31 -6.91
C VAL A 155 15.17 0.32 -7.25
N SER A 156 15.42 -0.65 -6.37
CA SER A 156 16.50 -1.63 -6.53
C SER A 156 15.97 -3.06 -6.40
N LEU A 157 16.53 -3.97 -7.20
CA LEU A 157 16.38 -5.41 -7.05
C LEU A 157 17.73 -6.07 -7.30
N GLN A 158 18.37 -6.55 -6.23
CA GLN A 158 19.68 -7.18 -6.27
C GLN A 158 19.71 -8.41 -5.36
N ASN A 159 20.14 -9.55 -5.89
CA ASN A 159 20.26 -10.81 -5.12
C ASN A 159 18.99 -11.22 -4.36
N GLY A 160 17.82 -10.97 -4.93
CA GLY A 160 16.54 -11.27 -4.29
C GLY A 160 16.11 -10.23 -3.24
N VAL A 161 16.83 -9.14 -3.09
CA VAL A 161 16.46 -8.02 -2.23
C VAL A 161 15.83 -6.93 -3.08
N PHE A 162 14.54 -6.71 -2.90
CA PHE A 162 13.79 -5.57 -3.45
C PHE A 162 13.83 -4.42 -2.46
N SER A 163 14.16 -3.23 -2.92
CA SER A 163 14.05 -2.04 -2.07
C SER A 163 13.55 -0.82 -2.84
N VAL A 164 12.85 0.05 -2.13
CA VAL A 164 12.48 1.39 -2.61
C VAL A 164 12.90 2.39 -1.54
N GLU A 165 13.75 3.32 -1.91
CA GLU A 165 14.20 4.42 -1.04
C GLU A 165 13.74 5.75 -1.62
N ASN A 166 13.12 6.58 -0.81
CA ASN A 166 12.73 7.93 -1.19
C ASN A 166 13.42 8.96 -0.29
N SER A 167 14.02 9.97 -0.90
CA SER A 167 14.81 10.98 -0.20
C SER A 167 13.96 12.12 0.37
N GLY A 168 14.54 12.85 1.35
CA GLY A 168 13.91 14.06 1.90
C GLY A 168 12.73 13.82 2.83
N VAL A 169 12.52 12.59 3.28
CA VAL A 169 11.46 12.19 4.19
C VAL A 169 12.04 11.50 5.42
N HIS A 170 11.44 11.71 6.57
CA HIS A 170 11.77 11.01 7.80
C HIS A 170 10.48 10.62 8.52
N ILE A 171 10.41 9.40 9.04
CA ILE A 171 9.29 8.87 9.81
C ILE A 171 9.73 8.72 11.25
N ALA A 172 8.93 9.22 12.21
CA ALA A 172 9.25 9.04 13.62
C ALA A 172 9.29 7.54 13.98
N GLU A 173 10.17 7.15 14.91
CA GLU A 173 10.35 5.74 15.30
C GLU A 173 9.07 5.08 15.83
N GLU A 174 8.21 5.87 16.47
CA GLU A 174 6.89 5.44 16.95
C GLU A 174 5.93 5.16 15.80
N ASP A 175 6.00 5.94 14.71
CA ASP A 175 5.18 5.77 13.51
C ASP A 175 5.65 4.58 12.69
N LEU A 176 6.97 4.35 12.56
CA LEU A 176 7.54 3.20 11.85
C LEU A 176 6.96 1.86 12.35
N LYS A 177 6.62 1.77 13.63
CA LYS A 177 6.01 0.57 14.23
C LYS A 177 4.54 0.40 13.83
N GLN A 178 3.90 1.47 13.38
CA GLN A 178 2.46 1.51 13.14
C GLN A 178 2.06 1.61 11.65
N ILE A 179 3.00 1.93 10.75
CA ILE A 179 2.70 2.15 9.33
C ILE A 179 2.08 0.95 8.59
N PHE A 180 2.23 -0.26 9.15
CA PHE A 180 1.60 -1.48 8.63
C PHE A 180 0.25 -1.80 9.28
N ILE A 181 -0.23 -0.95 10.22
CA ILE A 181 -1.58 -1.06 10.78
C ILE A 181 -2.58 -0.51 9.75
N PRO A 182 -3.74 -1.17 9.55
CA PRO A 182 -4.73 -0.70 8.57
C PRO A 182 -5.20 0.72 8.92
N PHE A 183 -5.32 1.57 7.89
CA PHE A 183 -5.74 2.98 7.96
C PHE A 183 -4.80 3.91 8.77
N TYR A 184 -3.66 3.41 9.23
CA TYR A 184 -2.69 4.25 9.90
C TYR A 184 -2.05 5.25 8.93
N ARG A 185 -1.93 6.50 9.38
CA ARG A 185 -1.32 7.61 8.62
C ARG A 185 -0.55 8.50 9.57
N VAL A 186 0.72 8.78 9.26
CA VAL A 186 1.60 9.66 10.05
C VAL A 186 1.02 11.07 10.16
N ASP A 187 0.47 11.61 9.07
CA ASP A 187 -0.17 12.94 9.02
C ASP A 187 -1.65 12.84 8.65
N LYS A 188 -2.53 12.98 9.64
CA LYS A 188 -3.99 13.02 9.42
C LYS A 188 -4.48 14.30 8.73
N SER A 189 -3.69 15.41 8.79
CA SER A 189 -4.12 16.73 8.34
C SER A 189 -3.63 17.12 6.94
N ARG A 190 -2.47 16.68 6.52
CA ARG A 190 -1.80 17.12 5.29
C ARG A 190 -2.28 16.49 3.99
N ASN A 191 -2.95 15.35 4.03
CA ASN A 191 -3.10 14.49 2.85
C ASN A 191 -4.51 14.05 2.48
N ARG A 192 -5.55 14.85 2.75
CA ARG A 192 -6.86 14.64 2.10
C ARG A 192 -6.78 14.79 0.58
N ASN A 193 -5.81 15.55 0.08
CA ASN A 193 -5.61 15.75 -1.37
C ASN A 193 -4.73 14.69 -2.03
N SER A 194 -3.98 13.88 -1.28
CA SER A 194 -3.09 12.83 -1.84
C SER A 194 -3.74 11.45 -1.99
N GLY A 195 -5.00 11.29 -1.58
CA GLY A 195 -5.85 10.13 -1.95
C GLY A 195 -5.46 8.77 -1.36
N GLY A 196 -4.57 8.70 -0.37
CA GLY A 196 -4.14 7.42 0.23
C GLY A 196 -5.14 6.91 1.27
N SER A 197 -5.64 5.67 1.10
CA SER A 197 -6.57 4.98 2.03
C SER A 197 -5.94 4.61 3.38
N GLY A 198 -4.61 4.53 3.47
CA GLY A 198 -3.91 3.93 4.61
C GLY A 198 -3.96 2.39 4.62
N LEU A 199 -4.50 1.77 3.57
CA LEU A 199 -4.55 0.31 3.42
C LEU A 199 -3.38 -0.26 2.61
N GLY A 200 -2.71 0.53 1.78
CA GLY A 200 -1.69 0.04 0.85
C GLY A 200 -0.55 -0.72 1.53
N LEU A 201 0.04 -0.19 2.62
CA LEU A 201 1.10 -0.89 3.36
C LEU A 201 0.56 -2.08 4.15
N TYR A 202 -0.65 -2.01 4.69
CA TYR A 202 -1.30 -3.15 5.34
C TYR A 202 -1.52 -4.31 4.35
N ILE A 203 -2.02 -4.03 3.15
CA ILE A 203 -2.18 -5.02 2.08
C ILE A 203 -0.81 -5.58 1.65
N THR A 204 0.19 -4.71 1.53
CA THR A 204 1.58 -5.12 1.25
C THR A 204 2.08 -6.11 2.29
N LYS A 205 1.90 -5.81 3.58
CA LYS A 205 2.20 -6.73 4.69
C LYS A 205 1.51 -8.08 4.51
N MET A 206 0.19 -8.10 4.32
CA MET A 206 -0.58 -9.34 4.16
C MET A 206 -0.06 -10.19 3.00
N ILE A 207 0.22 -9.56 1.86
CA ILE A 207 0.72 -10.27 0.67
C ILE A 207 2.09 -10.88 0.96
N LEU A 208 3.01 -10.14 1.57
CA LEU A 208 4.35 -10.60 1.87
C LEU A 208 4.34 -11.71 2.93
N ASP A 209 3.49 -11.59 3.97
CA ASP A 209 3.30 -12.63 5.00
C ASP A 209 2.80 -13.95 4.36
N HIS A 210 1.82 -13.90 3.44
CA HIS A 210 1.33 -15.09 2.73
C HIS A 210 2.39 -15.74 1.82
N HIS A 211 3.33 -14.94 1.30
CA HIS A 211 4.43 -15.45 0.48
C HIS A 211 5.66 -15.87 1.30
N GLY A 212 5.68 -15.65 2.62
CA GLY A 212 6.85 -15.90 3.45
C GLY A 212 8.03 -14.97 3.15
N ILE A 213 7.75 -13.78 2.59
CA ILE A 213 8.75 -12.77 2.24
C ILE A 213 8.93 -11.85 3.46
N SER A 214 10.16 -11.77 3.99
CA SER A 214 10.49 -10.83 5.05
C SER A 214 10.61 -9.41 4.52
N TYR A 215 10.16 -8.43 5.31
CA TYR A 215 10.15 -7.02 4.92
C TYR A 215 10.42 -6.12 6.12
N LYS A 216 10.88 -4.91 5.83
CA LYS A 216 11.04 -3.84 6.81
C LYS A 216 10.89 -2.47 6.16
N MET A 217 10.61 -1.46 6.97
CA MET A 217 10.75 -0.05 6.63
C MET A 217 11.61 0.63 7.69
N GLU A 218 12.54 1.45 7.24
CA GLU A 218 13.52 2.11 8.11
C GLU A 218 13.88 3.50 7.59
N ASN A 219 14.29 4.38 8.48
CA ASN A 219 14.93 5.62 8.11
C ASN A 219 16.39 5.34 7.68
N THR A 220 16.85 6.05 6.67
CA THR A 220 18.24 6.10 6.21
C THR A 220 18.79 7.51 6.36
N GLU A 221 20.06 7.71 6.09
CA GLU A 221 20.65 9.05 6.07
C GLU A 221 20.00 9.98 5.02
N LYS A 222 19.47 9.41 3.93
CA LYS A 222 18.87 10.16 2.82
C LYS A 222 17.36 10.33 2.95
N GLY A 223 16.69 9.39 3.62
CA GLY A 223 15.23 9.39 3.69
C GLY A 223 14.66 8.13 4.33
N VAL A 224 13.70 7.49 3.67
CA VAL A 224 13.02 6.27 4.13
C VAL A 224 13.20 5.16 3.10
N ARG A 225 13.50 3.96 3.57
CA ARG A 225 13.66 2.77 2.73
C ARG A 225 12.71 1.65 3.15
N PHE A 226 11.95 1.17 2.19
CA PHE A 226 11.28 -0.12 2.28
C PHE A 226 12.18 -1.20 1.70
N THR A 227 12.24 -2.37 2.34
CA THR A 227 13.01 -3.52 1.86
C THR A 227 12.14 -4.78 1.98
N ALA A 228 12.15 -5.65 0.95
CA ALA A 228 11.58 -6.99 0.98
C ALA A 228 12.62 -8.00 0.47
N ILE A 229 12.75 -9.14 1.15
CA ILE A 229 13.77 -10.17 0.87
C ILE A 229 13.05 -11.42 0.37
N PHE A 230 13.14 -11.67 -0.92
CA PHE A 230 12.61 -12.88 -1.53
C PHE A 230 13.44 -14.08 -1.09
N PRO A 231 12.83 -15.16 -0.58
CA PRO A 231 13.56 -16.38 -0.27
C PRO A 231 14.21 -16.91 -1.54
N LYS A 232 15.46 -17.38 -1.42
CA LYS A 232 16.12 -18.07 -2.53
C LYS A 232 15.31 -19.33 -2.84
N ALA A 233 15.05 -19.59 -4.13
CA ALA A 233 14.53 -20.88 -4.53
C ALA A 233 15.47 -21.97 -3.99
N GLU A 234 14.94 -22.88 -3.18
CA GLU A 234 15.68 -24.11 -2.86
C GLU A 234 15.93 -24.81 -4.19
N GLN A 235 17.18 -24.90 -4.61
CA GLN A 235 17.52 -25.74 -5.73
C GLN A 235 17.11 -27.16 -5.34
N PRO A 236 16.28 -27.85 -6.18
CA PRO A 236 15.99 -29.24 -5.91
C PRO A 236 17.33 -29.96 -5.75
N SER A 237 17.55 -30.58 -4.60
CA SER A 237 18.69 -31.45 -4.37
C SER A 237 18.69 -32.51 -5.47
N VAL A 238 19.62 -32.38 -6.41
CA VAL A 238 19.87 -33.43 -7.39
C VAL A 238 20.35 -34.63 -6.57
N CYS A 239 19.43 -35.58 -6.35
CA CYS A 239 19.82 -36.90 -5.86
C CYS A 239 20.60 -37.55 -7.01
N GLU A 240 21.91 -37.67 -6.81
CA GLU A 240 22.79 -38.62 -7.55
C GLU A 240 22.43 -40.07 -7.21
#